data_51050198e533fc1b501e2cc2decb2fbe
#
_entry.id   51050198e533fc1b501e2cc2decb2fbe
#
_cell.length_a   1.000
_cell.length_b   1.000
_cell.length_c   1.000
_cell.angle_alpha   90.00
_cell.angle_beta   90.00
_cell.angle_gamma   90.00
#
_symmetry.space_group_name_H-M   'P 1'
#
loop_
_entity.id
_entity.type
_entity.pdbx_description
1 polymer ?
#
loop_
_entity_poly.entity_id
_entity_poly.type
_entity_poly.pdbx_seq_one_letter_code
_entity_poly.pdbx_strand_id
1 'polypeptide(L)'
;MAVVKKKELKKATAKTEAKVDWRTPEFAEILLDAIAGGMTLKEVCATNDLPKTSVLRWISTEYLDQYACALRARADMQAEEIIEIADKKYTTNEELTAAKMRIDARKWLMSKMAPKKYGDKVELDHGVTEELKEIVVKYVK
;
A
#
# COMPACT_ATOMS: atom_id res chain seq x y z
N MET A 1 -8.55 21.97 40.36
CA MET A 1 -10.00 21.72 40.10
C MET A 1 -10.39 21.90 38.62
N ALA A 2 -9.80 22.82 37.88
CA ALA A 2 -10.13 23.01 36.44
C ALA A 2 -9.69 21.89 35.49
N VAL A 3 -8.63 21.14 35.82
CA VAL A 3 -8.09 20.06 34.98
C VAL A 3 -8.96 18.79 35.01
N VAL A 4 -9.60 18.50 36.11
CA VAL A 4 -10.49 17.32 36.28
C VAL A 4 -11.80 17.54 35.51
N LYS A 5 -12.36 18.74 35.54
CA LYS A 5 -13.58 19.07 34.76
C LYS A 5 -13.35 19.02 33.25
N LYS A 6 -12.15 19.38 32.77
CA LYS A 6 -11.80 19.27 31.32
C LYS A 6 -11.65 17.83 30.84
N LYS A 7 -11.20 16.91 31.70
CA LYS A 7 -11.11 15.47 31.38
C LYS A 7 -12.49 14.79 31.35
N GLU A 8 -13.37 15.20 32.23
CA GLU A 8 -14.74 14.67 32.29
C GLU A 8 -15.61 15.21 31.14
N LEU A 9 -15.44 16.47 30.73
CA LEU A 9 -16.10 17.01 29.54
C LEU A 9 -15.62 16.29 28.25
N LYS A 10 -14.32 16.01 28.13
CA LYS A 10 -13.81 15.24 26.99
C LYS A 10 -14.29 13.78 26.96
N LYS A 11 -14.56 13.18 28.12
CA LYS A 11 -15.19 11.85 28.21
C LYS A 11 -16.70 11.89 27.89
N ALA A 12 -17.39 12.94 28.23
CA ALA A 12 -18.82 13.09 27.98
C ALA A 12 -19.12 13.42 26.51
N THR A 13 -18.30 14.26 25.85
CA THR A 13 -18.45 14.55 24.43
C THR A 13 -18.07 13.37 23.52
N ALA A 14 -17.16 12.47 23.97
CA ALA A 14 -16.81 11.25 23.26
C ALA A 14 -17.92 10.18 23.30
N LYS A 15 -18.95 10.34 24.10
CA LYS A 15 -20.01 9.33 24.33
C LYS A 15 -21.32 9.62 23.60
N THR A 16 -21.45 10.75 22.90
CA THR A 16 -22.72 11.19 22.35
C THR A 16 -22.78 11.25 20.82
N GLU A 17 -21.66 11.03 20.12
CA GLU A 17 -21.73 10.79 18.67
C GLU A 17 -21.81 9.27 18.45
N ALA A 18 -22.98 8.80 18.05
CA ALA A 18 -23.13 7.45 17.51
C ALA A 18 -22.11 7.34 16.36
N LYS A 19 -21.01 6.62 16.60
CA LYS A 19 -20.01 6.34 15.55
C LYS A 19 -20.77 5.61 14.45
N VAL A 20 -21.03 6.32 13.35
CA VAL A 20 -21.50 5.69 12.13
C VAL A 20 -20.57 4.50 11.86
N ASP A 21 -21.14 3.33 11.75
CA ASP A 21 -20.34 2.15 11.39
C ASP A 21 -19.91 2.31 9.94
N TRP A 22 -18.64 2.65 9.76
CA TRP A 22 -18.02 2.84 8.45
C TRP A 22 -17.62 1.51 7.77
N ARG A 23 -17.77 0.38 8.48
CA ARG A 23 -17.43 -0.96 7.97
C ARG A 23 -18.55 -1.51 7.08
N THR A 24 -18.79 -0.84 5.99
CA THR A 24 -19.83 -1.21 5.01
C THR A 24 -19.21 -1.64 3.69
N PRO A 25 -19.84 -2.52 2.90
CA PRO A 25 -19.37 -2.88 1.55
C PRO A 25 -19.23 -1.67 0.64
N GLU A 26 -20.13 -0.70 0.74
CA GLU A 26 -20.14 0.53 -0.06
C GLU A 26 -18.90 1.38 0.25
N PHE A 27 -18.54 1.50 1.52
CA PHE A 27 -17.31 2.20 1.91
C PHE A 27 -16.06 1.44 1.48
N ALA A 28 -16.06 0.11 1.50
CA ALA A 28 -14.97 -0.70 0.98
C ALA A 28 -14.73 -0.43 -0.50
N GLU A 29 -15.78 -0.38 -1.32
CA GLU A 29 -15.68 -0.03 -2.75
C GLU A 29 -15.05 1.35 -2.95
N ILE A 30 -15.59 2.37 -2.29
CA ILE A 30 -15.07 3.75 -2.36
C ILE A 30 -13.60 3.82 -1.96
N LEU A 31 -13.22 3.13 -0.87
CA LEU A 31 -11.85 3.09 -0.37
C LEU A 31 -10.91 2.41 -1.37
N LEU A 32 -11.32 1.27 -1.93
CA LEU A 32 -10.51 0.50 -2.89
C LEU A 32 -10.34 1.26 -4.21
N ASP A 33 -11.38 1.91 -4.71
CA ASP A 33 -11.32 2.75 -5.91
C ASP A 33 -10.41 3.97 -5.70
N ALA A 34 -10.48 4.61 -4.55
CA ALA A 34 -9.61 5.72 -4.21
C ALA A 34 -8.13 5.29 -4.15
N ILE A 35 -7.84 4.12 -3.57
CA ILE A 35 -6.48 3.56 -3.52
C ILE A 35 -6.00 3.19 -4.92
N ALA A 36 -6.82 2.52 -5.72
CA ALA A 36 -6.50 2.19 -7.11
C ALA A 36 -6.24 3.45 -7.95
N GLY A 37 -6.98 4.53 -7.69
CA GLY A 37 -6.82 5.83 -8.31
C GLY A 37 -5.63 6.67 -7.83
N GLY A 38 -4.79 6.13 -6.93
CA GLY A 38 -3.53 6.75 -6.49
C GLY A 38 -3.57 7.44 -5.13
N MET A 39 -4.73 7.55 -4.48
CA MET A 39 -4.82 8.09 -3.12
C MET A 39 -4.17 7.16 -2.11
N THR A 40 -3.54 7.73 -1.10
CA THR A 40 -3.02 6.93 0.02
C THR A 40 -4.13 6.62 1.02
N LEU A 41 -3.99 5.50 1.73
CA LEU A 41 -4.91 5.16 2.82
C LEU A 41 -5.00 6.29 3.88
N LYS A 42 -3.87 6.97 4.11
CA LYS A 42 -3.82 8.12 5.03
C LYS A 42 -4.71 9.27 4.58
N GLU A 43 -4.69 9.60 3.30
CA GLU A 43 -5.52 10.67 2.71
C GLU A 43 -6.99 10.32 2.77
N VAL A 44 -7.38 9.09 2.40
CA VAL A 44 -8.77 8.65 2.48
C VAL A 44 -9.29 8.67 3.92
N CYS A 45 -8.49 8.19 4.88
CA CYS A 45 -8.87 8.20 6.29
C CYS A 45 -8.98 9.63 6.85
N ALA A 46 -8.05 10.53 6.46
CA ALA A 46 -8.09 11.93 6.88
C ALA A 46 -9.32 12.66 6.35
N THR A 47 -9.71 12.42 5.09
CA THR A 47 -10.89 13.02 4.46
C THR A 47 -12.19 12.59 5.16
N ASN A 48 -12.25 11.37 5.68
CA ASN A 48 -13.44 10.80 6.31
C ASN A 48 -13.37 10.78 7.85
N ASP A 49 -12.34 11.39 8.44
CA ASP A 49 -12.09 11.40 9.90
C ASP A 49 -12.11 9.98 10.53
N LEU A 50 -11.42 9.04 9.89
CA LEU A 50 -11.39 7.65 10.28
C LEU A 50 -10.03 7.21 10.86
N PRO A 51 -10.03 6.24 11.80
CA PRO A 51 -8.80 5.71 12.37
C PRO A 51 -8.06 4.81 11.37
N LYS A 52 -6.98 5.31 10.80
CA LYS A 52 -6.17 4.62 9.77
C LYS A 52 -5.84 3.17 10.11
N THR A 53 -5.42 2.90 11.35
CA THR A 53 -5.01 1.54 11.77
C THR A 53 -6.18 0.55 11.75
N SER A 54 -7.37 1.01 12.18
CA SER A 54 -8.58 0.17 12.16
C SER A 54 -9.07 -0.08 10.76
N VAL A 55 -9.03 0.94 9.90
CA VAL A 55 -9.39 0.82 8.47
C VAL A 55 -8.44 -0.12 7.76
N LEU A 56 -7.14 0.01 7.96
CA LEU A 56 -6.14 -0.89 7.36
C LEU A 56 -6.37 -2.34 7.78
N ARG A 57 -6.57 -2.59 9.07
CA ARG A 57 -6.84 -3.94 9.57
C ARG A 57 -8.10 -4.54 8.94
N TRP A 58 -9.16 -3.77 8.88
CA TRP A 58 -10.42 -4.21 8.31
C TRP A 58 -10.31 -4.54 6.83
N ILE A 59 -9.78 -3.61 6.01
CA ILE A 59 -9.68 -3.83 4.56
C ILE A 59 -8.71 -4.96 4.19
N SER A 60 -7.61 -5.12 4.94
CA SER A 60 -6.64 -6.18 4.70
C SER A 60 -7.08 -7.55 5.21
N THR A 61 -8.13 -7.63 6.04
CA THR A 61 -8.67 -8.88 6.57
C THR A 61 -9.90 -9.32 5.78
N GLU A 62 -10.87 -8.44 5.60
CA GLU A 62 -12.15 -8.79 4.97
C GLU A 62 -12.13 -8.66 3.43
N TYR A 63 -11.26 -7.80 2.88
CA TYR A 63 -11.15 -7.52 1.45
C TYR A 63 -9.72 -7.70 0.92
N LEU A 64 -9.02 -8.73 1.39
CA LEU A 64 -7.61 -8.96 1.08
C LEU A 64 -7.31 -9.01 -0.41
N ASP A 65 -8.08 -9.76 -1.17
CA ASP A 65 -7.87 -9.92 -2.62
C ASP A 65 -8.15 -8.64 -3.39
N GLN A 66 -9.22 -7.95 -3.04
CA GLN A 66 -9.60 -6.67 -3.64
C GLN A 66 -8.56 -5.59 -3.29
N TYR A 67 -8.08 -5.59 -2.05
CA TYR A 67 -7.03 -4.66 -1.62
C TYR A 67 -5.72 -4.91 -2.37
N ALA A 68 -5.31 -6.16 -2.54
CA ALA A 68 -4.15 -6.53 -3.35
C ALA A 68 -4.33 -6.11 -4.82
N CYS A 69 -5.53 -6.23 -5.37
CA CYS A 69 -5.86 -5.78 -6.72
C CYS A 69 -5.75 -4.25 -6.85
N ALA A 70 -6.27 -3.50 -5.88
CA ALA A 70 -6.18 -2.04 -5.84
C ALA A 70 -4.73 -1.55 -5.76
N LEU A 71 -3.88 -2.23 -4.97
CA LEU A 71 -2.44 -1.91 -4.89
C LEU A 71 -1.72 -2.19 -6.21
N ARG A 72 -2.07 -3.26 -6.94
CA ARG A 72 -1.51 -3.52 -8.28
C ARG A 72 -1.91 -2.45 -9.28
N ALA A 73 -3.18 -2.05 -9.31
CA ALA A 73 -3.66 -0.96 -10.16
C ALA A 73 -2.93 0.35 -9.85
N ARG A 74 -2.72 0.67 -8.58
CA ARG A 74 -1.93 1.82 -8.15
C ARG A 74 -0.47 1.74 -8.63
N ALA A 75 0.14 0.57 -8.57
CA ALA A 75 1.50 0.37 -9.07
C ALA A 75 1.58 0.64 -10.58
N ASP A 76 0.59 0.22 -11.35
CA ASP A 76 0.52 0.50 -12.79
C ASP A 76 0.39 2.00 -13.08
N MET A 77 -0.42 2.73 -12.32
CA MET A 77 -0.50 4.20 -12.43
C MET A 77 0.84 4.87 -12.12
N GLN A 78 1.56 4.40 -11.11
CA GLN A 78 2.89 4.94 -10.78
C GLN A 78 3.92 4.67 -11.87
N ALA A 79 3.79 3.57 -12.62
CA ALA A 79 4.63 3.32 -13.79
C ALA A 79 4.42 4.37 -14.88
N GLU A 80 3.19 4.77 -15.15
CA GLU A 80 2.86 5.86 -16.08
C GLU A 80 3.41 7.21 -15.59
N GLU A 81 3.25 7.52 -14.31
CA GLU A 81 3.81 8.74 -13.71
C GLU A 81 5.34 8.82 -13.84
N ILE A 82 6.05 7.69 -13.78
CA ILE A 82 7.51 7.64 -13.99
C ILE A 82 7.85 8.14 -15.39
N ILE A 83 7.11 7.70 -16.40
CA ILE A 83 7.29 8.13 -17.79
C ILE A 83 7.07 9.66 -17.91
N GLU A 84 5.99 10.15 -17.34
CA GLU A 84 5.69 11.60 -17.34
C GLU A 84 6.80 12.42 -16.66
N ILE A 85 7.33 11.94 -15.52
CA ILE A 85 8.44 12.60 -14.84
C ILE A 85 9.72 12.54 -15.68
N ALA A 86 10.01 11.40 -16.31
CA ALA A 86 11.21 11.21 -17.12
C ALA A 86 11.21 12.06 -18.40
N ASP A 87 10.05 12.23 -19.03
CA ASP A 87 9.90 12.98 -20.29
C ASP A 87 9.79 14.49 -20.08
N LYS A 88 9.61 14.94 -18.85
CA LYS A 88 9.54 16.36 -18.53
C LYS A 88 10.92 17.02 -18.68
N LYS A 89 10.95 18.22 -19.28
CA LYS A 89 12.17 19.02 -19.36
C LYS A 89 12.43 19.72 -18.02
N TYR A 90 13.68 19.58 -17.54
CA TYR A 90 14.17 20.21 -16.33
C TYR A 90 15.18 21.30 -16.68
N THR A 91 15.12 22.43 -16.00
CA THR A 91 15.97 23.60 -16.27
C THR A 91 17.14 23.68 -15.31
N THR A 92 17.03 23.09 -14.11
CA THR A 92 18.07 23.12 -13.08
C THR A 92 18.48 21.70 -12.66
N ASN A 93 19.72 21.57 -12.15
CA ASN A 93 20.21 20.31 -11.60
C ASN A 93 19.46 19.87 -10.36
N GLU A 94 18.93 20.80 -9.59
CA GLU A 94 18.12 20.53 -8.39
C GLU A 94 16.79 19.89 -8.77
N GLU A 95 16.11 20.42 -9.78
CA GLU A 95 14.88 19.83 -10.32
C GLU A 95 15.12 18.44 -10.90
N LEU A 96 16.22 18.25 -11.63
CA LEU A 96 16.60 16.95 -12.17
C LEU A 96 16.89 15.93 -11.06
N THR A 97 17.59 16.35 -10.01
CA THR A 97 17.87 15.48 -8.85
C THR A 97 16.58 15.11 -8.12
N ALA A 98 15.68 16.07 -7.90
CA ALA A 98 14.38 15.82 -7.29
C ALA A 98 13.52 14.85 -8.14
N ALA A 99 13.57 14.97 -9.47
CA ALA A 99 12.89 14.06 -10.39
C ALA A 99 13.42 12.63 -10.28
N LYS A 100 14.75 12.44 -10.25
CA LYS A 100 15.38 11.13 -10.01
C LYS A 100 14.92 10.51 -8.69
N MET A 101 14.93 11.25 -7.60
CA MET A 101 14.46 10.79 -6.30
C MET A 101 12.98 10.36 -6.33
N ARG A 102 12.12 11.09 -7.04
CA ARG A 102 10.70 10.73 -7.22
C ARG A 102 10.54 9.43 -8.00
N ILE A 103 11.32 9.25 -9.07
CA ILE A 103 11.33 8.02 -9.88
C ILE A 103 11.78 6.84 -9.03
N ASP A 104 12.88 6.96 -8.30
CA ASP A 104 13.43 5.89 -7.47
C ASP A 104 12.47 5.49 -6.35
N ALA A 105 11.83 6.44 -5.69
CA ALA A 105 10.82 6.18 -4.68
C ALA A 105 9.61 5.42 -5.24
N ARG A 106 9.13 5.80 -6.44
CA ARG A 106 8.02 5.09 -7.11
C ARG A 106 8.41 3.68 -7.54
N LYS A 107 9.59 3.49 -8.11
CA LYS A 107 10.11 2.17 -8.49
C LYS A 107 10.18 1.23 -7.27
N TRP A 108 10.72 1.71 -6.16
CA TRP A 108 10.76 0.93 -4.92
C TRP A 108 9.35 0.57 -4.43
N LEU A 109 8.43 1.53 -4.41
CA LEU A 109 7.06 1.30 -3.94
C LEU A 109 6.30 0.33 -4.85
N MET A 110 6.44 0.45 -6.17
CA MET A 110 5.86 -0.47 -7.16
C MET A 110 6.31 -1.91 -6.93
N SER A 111 7.60 -2.13 -6.65
CA SER A 111 8.14 -3.46 -6.35
C SER A 111 7.53 -4.08 -5.09
N LYS A 112 7.08 -3.26 -4.14
CA LYS A 112 6.39 -3.72 -2.91
C LYS A 112 4.89 -3.94 -3.10
N MET A 113 4.22 -3.10 -3.89
CA MET A 113 2.79 -3.21 -4.16
C MET A 113 2.45 -4.33 -5.16
N ALA A 114 3.31 -4.56 -6.13
CA ALA A 114 3.11 -5.57 -7.17
C ALA A 114 4.42 -6.35 -7.46
N PRO A 115 4.90 -7.15 -6.49
CA PRO A 115 6.20 -7.80 -6.58
C PRO A 115 6.31 -8.78 -7.73
N LYS A 116 5.23 -9.43 -8.14
CA LYS A 116 5.22 -10.35 -9.29
C LYS A 116 5.45 -9.65 -10.63
N LYS A 117 5.06 -8.38 -10.74
CA LYS A 117 5.17 -7.61 -11.99
C LYS A 117 6.40 -6.69 -12.00
N TYR A 118 6.69 -6.05 -10.89
CA TYR A 118 7.72 -5.00 -10.76
C TYR A 118 8.83 -5.32 -9.75
N GLY A 119 8.77 -6.47 -9.08
CA GLY A 119 9.83 -6.91 -8.19
C GLY A 119 11.05 -7.44 -8.95
N ASP A 120 12.20 -7.37 -8.33
CA ASP A 120 13.41 -7.99 -8.85
C ASP A 120 13.21 -9.51 -8.89
N LYS A 121 13.43 -10.12 -10.05
CA LYS A 121 13.46 -11.58 -10.18
C LYS A 121 14.75 -12.06 -9.54
N VAL A 122 14.68 -12.51 -8.31
CA VAL A 122 15.73 -13.34 -7.73
C VAL A 122 15.54 -14.73 -8.33
N GLU A 123 16.26 -15.06 -9.37
CA GLU A 123 16.46 -16.45 -9.79
C GLU A 123 17.30 -17.09 -8.69
N LEU A 124 16.62 -17.70 -7.71
CA LEU A 124 17.24 -18.69 -6.87
C LEU A 124 17.51 -19.89 -7.77
N ASP A 125 18.69 -19.91 -8.37
CA ASP A 125 19.22 -21.13 -8.95
C ASP A 125 19.42 -22.10 -7.77
N HIS A 126 18.39 -22.87 -7.48
CA HIS A 126 18.51 -24.07 -6.69
C HIS A 126 19.21 -25.09 -7.59
N GLY A 127 20.50 -24.86 -7.81
CA GLY A 127 21.38 -25.85 -8.41
C GLY A 127 21.28 -27.12 -7.60
N VAL A 128 20.33 -27.96 -7.98
CA VAL A 128 20.32 -29.35 -7.54
C VAL A 128 21.58 -29.94 -8.11
N THR A 129 22.61 -30.04 -7.27
CA THR A 129 23.86 -30.68 -7.65
C THR A 129 23.54 -32.08 -8.17
N GLU A 130 24.27 -32.52 -9.18
CA GLU A 130 24.09 -33.87 -9.75
C GLU A 130 24.05 -34.97 -8.67
N GLU A 131 24.81 -34.77 -7.59
CA GLU A 131 24.80 -35.63 -6.39
C GLU A 131 23.43 -35.74 -5.72
N LEU A 132 22.67 -34.61 -5.61
CA LEU A 132 21.31 -34.64 -5.05
C LEU A 132 20.31 -35.32 -6.00
N LYS A 133 20.52 -35.21 -7.31
CA LYS A 133 19.69 -35.95 -8.30
C LYS A 133 19.90 -37.48 -8.17
N GLU A 134 21.14 -37.92 -7.97
CA GLU A 134 21.45 -39.34 -7.74
C GLU A 134 20.84 -39.85 -6.44
N ILE A 135 20.83 -39.07 -5.36
CA ILE A 135 20.23 -39.43 -4.08
C ILE A 135 18.70 -39.61 -4.25
N VAL A 136 18.03 -38.69 -4.91
CA VAL A 136 16.57 -38.77 -5.14
C VAL A 136 16.22 -40.02 -5.95
N VAL A 137 16.99 -40.37 -6.99
CA VAL A 137 16.75 -41.55 -7.81
C VAL A 137 16.95 -42.86 -7.01
N LYS A 138 17.87 -42.91 -6.06
CA LYS A 138 18.10 -44.10 -5.21
C LYS A 138 16.99 -44.34 -4.18
N TYR A 139 16.28 -43.29 -3.71
CA TYR A 139 15.25 -43.44 -2.72
C TYR A 139 13.82 -43.52 -3.27
N VAL A 140 13.60 -43.26 -4.55
CA VAL A 140 12.29 -43.31 -5.23
C VAL A 140 12.05 -44.66 -5.94
N LYS A 141 13.04 -45.55 -6.00
CA LYS A 141 12.89 -46.94 -6.43
C LYS A 141 12.59 -47.85 -5.23
#